data_8fdaac2b9c8221945b279f12bb259f50
#
_entry.id   8fdaac2b9c8221945b279f12bb259f50
#
_cell.length_a   1.000
_cell.length_b   1.000
_cell.length_c   1.000
_cell.angle_alpha   90.00
_cell.angle_beta   90.00
_cell.angle_gamma   90.00
#
_symmetry.space_group_name_H-M   'P 1'
#
loop_
_entity.id
_entity.type
_entity.pdbx_description
1 polymer ?
#
loop_
_entity_poly.entity_id
_entity_poly.type
_entity_poly.pdbx_seq_one_letter_code
_entity_poly.pdbx_strand_id
1 'polypeptide(L)'
;MSGPTSIVVAGTDARSGKSAELVVFTGQQRSDGGLATPARSGPLRDSELASRGAGDPSATSSFYVYGSYIDVCGLTATTECPLYNDAANEAVPLTGGMTILDFGAPCFEPATLAWGSQLFNSQGCTPDDALVILAQAWLRGYETNPNRTASPSYVLVAGTSNSLTAAVPGNALTSAEMSLHGQAWFRSVISPIAAIARSLPTPVATWAGNDIEESSDGSWYDGPTTGSWVDAYAAASGATKPCVASRDALMVDYGDYVPNEPGWSAAAIYHVAWQVAPACPVPEIYHAANATEWQSLNLYAQSVGLPRMEFTGVLSEDGAAGSLSGSGSWNTLRNATGQAAPYLSVIGETGPVSPEVPDPPMAVTAVPGPGLATVGWSAPDWDGGSGVTAYTVSVYTGSILAQVVTVSGSPVPEATIIAGLANGTSYTFYVSATNPVGTGPLSLPSTSVIPSGLFRMR
;
A
#
# COMPACT_ATOMS: atom_id res chain seq x y z
N MET A 1 31.78 5.09 -28.66
CA MET A 1 31.92 4.73 -27.23
C MET A 1 31.71 6.01 -26.45
N SER A 2 30.48 6.29 -26.04
CA SER A 2 30.13 7.36 -25.14
C SER A 2 30.06 6.75 -23.73
N GLY A 3 30.91 7.23 -22.83
CA GLY A 3 30.94 6.79 -21.45
C GLY A 3 29.67 7.19 -20.69
N PRO A 4 29.45 6.65 -19.50
CA PRO A 4 28.28 6.96 -18.69
C PRO A 4 28.30 8.44 -18.33
N THR A 5 27.16 9.11 -18.55
CA THR A 5 26.97 10.48 -18.12
C THR A 5 26.44 10.44 -16.68
N SER A 6 27.24 10.88 -15.74
CA SER A 6 26.81 11.09 -14.36
C SER A 6 26.35 12.53 -14.18
N ILE A 7 25.19 12.72 -13.55
CA ILE A 7 24.73 14.04 -13.10
C ILE A 7 25.06 14.13 -11.61
N VAL A 8 25.86 15.11 -11.27
CA VAL A 8 26.19 15.41 -9.87
C VAL A 8 25.28 16.54 -9.42
N VAL A 9 24.42 16.27 -8.44
CA VAL A 9 23.64 17.29 -7.76
C VAL A 9 24.33 17.60 -6.44
N ALA A 10 24.99 18.74 -6.34
CA ALA A 10 25.61 19.20 -5.11
C ALA A 10 24.60 20.04 -4.31
N GLY A 11 24.27 19.59 -3.12
CA GLY A 11 23.50 20.36 -2.15
C GLY A 11 24.41 20.80 -1.00
N THR A 12 24.41 22.07 -0.65
CA THR A 12 25.06 22.58 0.56
C THR A 12 24.01 22.87 1.63
N ASP A 13 24.17 22.26 2.80
CA ASP A 13 23.42 22.66 3.98
C ASP A 13 23.92 24.05 4.42
N ALA A 14 23.00 25.01 4.47
CA ALA A 14 23.29 26.40 4.80
C ALA A 14 23.77 26.60 6.25
N ARG A 15 23.73 25.60 7.12
CA ARG A 15 24.14 25.68 8.52
C ARG A 15 25.46 24.98 8.82
N SER A 16 25.75 23.85 8.18
CA SER A 16 26.94 23.05 8.47
C SER A 16 28.08 23.27 7.49
N GLY A 17 27.82 23.88 6.35
CA GLY A 17 28.84 24.08 5.28
C GLY A 17 29.32 22.75 4.67
N LYS A 18 28.69 21.61 4.98
CA LYS A 18 29.05 20.32 4.40
C LYS A 18 28.32 20.15 3.08
N SER A 19 29.05 19.80 2.05
CA SER A 19 28.53 19.42 0.74
C SER A 19 28.38 17.91 0.70
N ALA A 20 27.19 17.42 0.38
CA ALA A 20 26.96 16.03 0.00
C ALA A 20 26.90 15.94 -1.52
N GLU A 21 27.71 15.05 -2.09
CA GLU A 21 27.72 14.78 -3.52
C GLU A 21 26.86 13.56 -3.81
N LEU A 22 25.71 13.78 -4.44
CA LEU A 22 24.81 12.72 -4.87
C LEU A 22 25.17 12.32 -6.31
N VAL A 23 25.71 11.13 -6.49
CA VAL A 23 26.05 10.62 -7.83
C VAL A 23 24.86 9.86 -8.40
N VAL A 24 24.21 10.44 -9.40
CA VAL A 24 23.11 9.78 -10.13
C VAL A 24 23.69 9.07 -11.35
N PHE A 25 23.60 7.74 -11.39
CA PHE A 25 23.98 6.97 -12.56
C PHE A 25 22.80 6.86 -13.54
N THR A 26 22.97 7.33 -14.77
CA THR A 26 22.04 7.06 -15.85
C THR A 26 22.39 5.70 -16.48
N GLY A 27 21.43 4.77 -16.52
CA GLY A 27 21.65 3.42 -17.02
C GLY A 27 22.08 3.37 -18.48
N GLN A 28 23.02 2.47 -18.79
CA GLN A 28 23.40 2.14 -20.16
C GLN A 28 22.32 1.29 -20.85
N GLN A 29 21.92 1.71 -22.04
CA GLN A 29 21.20 0.86 -22.97
C GLN A 29 22.09 -0.33 -23.37
N ARG A 30 21.68 -1.55 -23.05
CA ARG A 30 22.30 -2.76 -23.60
C ARG A 30 21.64 -3.09 -24.93
N SER A 31 22.46 -3.11 -25.97
CA SER A 31 22.14 -3.70 -27.27
C SER A 31 22.57 -5.15 -27.24
N ASP A 32 21.69 -6.05 -26.87
CA ASP A 32 21.73 -7.45 -27.31
C ASP A 32 20.46 -8.18 -26.81
N GLY A 33 19.77 -8.77 -27.77
CA GLY A 33 18.55 -9.52 -27.53
C GLY A 33 18.83 -10.82 -26.78
N GLY A 34 18.20 -10.95 -25.63
CA GLY A 34 18.18 -12.18 -24.86
C GLY A 34 17.17 -12.04 -23.74
N LEU A 35 15.92 -12.38 -24.03
CA LEU A 35 14.85 -12.48 -23.04
C LEU A 35 15.11 -13.69 -22.13
N ALA A 36 15.58 -13.45 -20.93
CA ALA A 36 15.34 -14.34 -19.80
C ALA A 36 14.19 -13.74 -18.98
N THR A 37 13.04 -14.38 -19.01
CA THR A 37 11.91 -14.06 -18.12
C THR A 37 12.31 -14.38 -16.68
N PRO A 38 12.35 -13.42 -15.75
CA PRO A 38 12.44 -13.74 -14.34
C PRO A 38 11.11 -14.32 -13.88
N ALA A 39 11.18 -15.34 -13.03
CA ALA A 39 10.02 -15.88 -12.35
C ALA A 39 9.35 -14.77 -11.53
N ARG A 40 8.04 -14.62 -11.69
CA ARG A 40 7.20 -13.68 -10.92
C ARG A 40 7.20 -14.11 -9.47
N SER A 41 7.79 -13.30 -8.62
CA SER A 41 7.43 -13.19 -7.22
C SER A 41 6.90 -11.76 -7.06
N GLY A 42 5.59 -11.58 -7.19
CA GLY A 42 5.02 -10.24 -7.29
C GLY A 42 4.20 -9.86 -6.08
N PRO A 43 4.21 -8.60 -5.73
CA PRO A 43 3.16 -7.98 -4.94
C PRO A 43 1.94 -7.75 -5.84
N LEU A 44 0.77 -7.63 -5.25
CA LEU A 44 -0.56 -7.50 -5.85
C LEU A 44 -1.01 -8.69 -6.71
N ARG A 45 -1.98 -9.34 -6.17
CA ARG A 45 -2.57 -10.60 -6.64
C ARG A 45 -3.33 -10.41 -7.95
N ASP A 46 -3.20 -11.36 -8.85
CA ASP A 46 -4.09 -11.48 -10.00
C ASP A 46 -5.59 -11.54 -9.60
N SER A 47 -5.91 -11.90 -8.35
CA SER A 47 -7.28 -11.92 -7.81
C SER A 47 -7.83 -10.52 -7.50
N GLU A 48 -7.03 -9.57 -7.06
CA GLU A 48 -7.45 -8.15 -6.93
C GLU A 48 -7.67 -7.52 -8.30
N LEU A 49 -6.94 -7.98 -9.31
CA LEU A 49 -7.16 -7.59 -10.71
C LEU A 49 -8.47 -8.17 -11.29
N ALA A 50 -8.94 -9.31 -10.79
CA ALA A 50 -10.13 -10.00 -11.30
C ALA A 50 -11.46 -9.56 -10.65
N SER A 51 -11.43 -8.93 -9.45
CA SER A 51 -12.64 -8.50 -8.74
C SER A 51 -13.13 -7.08 -9.09
N ARG A 52 -12.55 -6.45 -10.12
CA ARG A 52 -12.83 -5.05 -10.46
C ARG A 52 -14.23 -4.86 -11.01
N GLY A 53 -15.04 -4.06 -10.33
CA GLY A 53 -16.17 -3.38 -10.93
C GLY A 53 -15.67 -2.41 -12.03
N ALA A 54 -16.44 -2.21 -13.10
CA ALA A 54 -16.08 -1.26 -14.14
C ALA A 54 -15.95 0.16 -13.53
N GLY A 55 -14.73 0.68 -13.44
CA GLY A 55 -14.42 2.02 -12.92
C GLY A 55 -13.50 2.09 -11.71
N ASP A 56 -13.11 0.97 -11.12
CA ASP A 56 -12.18 0.95 -9.99
C ASP A 56 -10.74 1.22 -10.48
N PRO A 57 -9.94 2.08 -9.79
CA PRO A 57 -8.54 2.24 -10.10
C PRO A 57 -7.78 0.94 -9.83
N SER A 58 -6.68 0.76 -10.51
CA SER A 58 -5.77 -0.33 -10.21
C SER A 58 -5.04 -0.07 -8.91
N ALA A 59 -5.07 -1.03 -8.00
CA ALA A 59 -4.31 -0.94 -6.76
C ALA A 59 -2.80 -0.99 -7.04
N THR A 60 -2.04 -0.23 -6.26
CA THR A 60 -0.58 -0.26 -6.20
C THR A 60 -0.14 -0.53 -4.77
N SER A 61 1.09 -0.99 -4.57
CA SER A 61 1.60 -1.27 -3.23
C SER A 61 2.19 -0.03 -2.57
N SER A 62 2.02 0.09 -1.27
CA SER A 62 2.70 1.04 -0.38
C SER A 62 3.46 0.30 0.71
N PHE A 63 4.44 0.94 1.35
CA PHE A 63 5.40 0.25 2.20
C PHE A 63 5.73 1.06 3.45
N TYR A 64 5.71 0.40 4.61
CA TYR A 64 6.41 0.86 5.80
C TYR A 64 7.91 0.67 5.60
N VAL A 65 8.71 1.71 5.81
CA VAL A 65 10.16 1.64 5.59
C VAL A 65 10.88 1.30 6.89
N TYR A 66 11.51 0.15 6.92
CA TYR A 66 12.17 -0.39 8.11
C TYR A 66 13.63 0.06 8.23
N GLY A 67 14.10 0.22 9.47
CA GLY A 67 15.50 0.57 9.75
C GLY A 67 16.51 -0.39 9.15
N SER A 68 16.18 -1.68 9.03
CA SER A 68 17.02 -2.68 8.38
C SER A 68 17.26 -2.43 6.87
N TYR A 69 16.41 -1.63 6.22
CA TYR A 69 16.58 -1.32 4.80
C TYR A 69 17.79 -0.43 4.52
N ILE A 70 18.23 0.38 5.50
CA ILE A 70 19.40 1.26 5.34
C ILE A 70 20.65 0.46 4.95
N ASP A 71 20.86 -0.69 5.57
CA ASP A 71 22.05 -1.51 5.36
C ASP A 71 22.08 -2.17 3.98
N VAL A 72 20.93 -2.48 3.40
CA VAL A 72 20.81 -3.22 2.13
C VAL A 72 20.41 -2.34 0.94
N CYS A 73 19.75 -1.20 1.16
CA CYS A 73 19.32 -0.27 0.12
C CYS A 73 20.33 0.84 -0.20
N GLY A 74 21.56 0.75 0.29
CA GLY A 74 22.62 1.71 0.00
C GLY A 74 22.88 1.91 -1.51
N LEU A 75 23.67 2.91 -1.87
CA LEU A 75 23.91 3.35 -3.26
C LEU A 75 24.37 2.24 -4.23
N THR A 76 24.96 1.17 -3.72
CA THR A 76 25.50 0.05 -4.50
C THR A 76 24.62 -1.20 -4.46
N ALA A 77 23.74 -1.32 -3.49
CA ALA A 77 22.87 -2.49 -3.35
C ALA A 77 21.65 -2.34 -4.27
N THR A 78 21.48 -3.26 -5.20
CA THR A 78 20.36 -3.24 -6.15
C THR A 78 19.41 -4.40 -5.94
N THR A 79 19.92 -5.62 -5.89
CA THR A 79 19.09 -6.84 -5.88
C THR A 79 18.73 -7.34 -4.49
N GLU A 80 19.38 -6.84 -3.44
CA GLU A 80 19.09 -7.22 -2.05
C GLU A 80 18.19 -6.20 -1.33
N CYS A 81 17.97 -5.04 -1.94
CA CYS A 81 17.12 -3.98 -1.38
C CYS A 81 15.64 -4.32 -1.59
N PRO A 82 14.84 -4.43 -0.53
CA PRO A 82 13.41 -4.68 -0.65
C PRO A 82 12.72 -3.63 -1.52
N LEU A 83 12.91 -2.34 -1.25
CA LEU A 83 12.29 -1.24 -2.01
C LEU A 83 12.61 -1.28 -3.52
N TYR A 84 13.83 -1.67 -3.89
CA TYR A 84 14.20 -1.86 -5.29
C TYR A 84 13.43 -3.03 -5.92
N ASN A 85 13.37 -4.16 -5.21
CA ASN A 85 12.72 -5.37 -5.73
C ASN A 85 11.22 -5.17 -5.85
N ASP A 86 10.60 -4.52 -4.87
CA ASP A 86 9.18 -4.23 -4.87
C ASP A 86 8.82 -3.35 -6.06
N ALA A 87 9.53 -2.26 -6.26
CA ALA A 87 9.32 -1.38 -7.41
C ALA A 87 9.60 -2.06 -8.77
N ALA A 88 10.62 -2.93 -8.84
CA ALA A 88 10.98 -3.65 -10.06
C ALA A 88 9.90 -4.68 -10.47
N ASN A 89 9.11 -5.16 -9.50
CA ASN A 89 8.07 -6.17 -9.70
C ASN A 89 6.65 -5.63 -9.52
N GLU A 90 6.49 -4.33 -9.20
CA GLU A 90 5.20 -3.69 -9.01
C GLU A 90 4.30 -3.86 -10.23
N ALA A 91 3.03 -4.14 -9.98
CA ALA A 91 2.02 -4.09 -11.01
C ALA A 91 1.70 -2.63 -11.35
N VAL A 92 2.28 -2.10 -12.43
CA VAL A 92 2.07 -0.71 -12.85
C VAL A 92 0.80 -0.60 -13.68
N PRO A 93 -0.25 0.08 -13.19
CA PRO A 93 -1.48 0.26 -13.94
C PRO A 93 -1.27 1.18 -15.15
N LEU A 94 -1.95 0.90 -16.25
CA LEU A 94 -1.93 1.75 -17.45
C LEU A 94 -2.47 3.17 -17.20
N THR A 95 -3.31 3.32 -16.19
CA THR A 95 -3.95 4.58 -15.79
C THR A 95 -3.14 5.39 -14.80
N GLY A 96 -2.01 4.86 -14.32
CA GLY A 96 -1.21 5.44 -13.25
C GLY A 96 -1.41 4.71 -11.91
N GLY A 97 -0.62 5.07 -10.92
CA GLY A 97 -0.65 4.49 -9.59
C GLY A 97 -0.05 5.43 -8.54
N MET A 98 -0.17 5.07 -7.29
CA MET A 98 0.41 5.79 -6.17
C MET A 98 1.07 4.80 -5.21
N THR A 99 2.36 4.98 -4.96
CA THR A 99 3.09 4.24 -3.93
C THR A 99 3.48 5.19 -2.82
N ILE A 100 3.16 4.84 -1.59
CA ILE A 100 3.61 5.54 -0.39
C ILE A 100 4.79 4.79 0.21
N LEU A 101 5.89 5.48 0.43
CA LEU A 101 6.98 5.04 1.29
C LEU A 101 6.83 5.77 2.62
N ASP A 102 6.32 5.10 3.63
CA ASP A 102 6.18 5.66 4.96
C ASP A 102 7.48 5.48 5.75
N PHE A 103 8.12 6.60 6.03
CA PHE A 103 9.37 6.65 6.79
C PHE A 103 9.16 6.77 8.31
N GLY A 104 7.92 6.71 8.77
CA GLY A 104 7.59 6.75 10.20
C GLY A 104 7.73 8.13 10.84
N ALA A 105 8.04 8.15 12.12
CA ALA A 105 7.88 9.31 12.99
C ALA A 105 8.96 10.40 12.77
N PRO A 106 8.60 11.70 12.81
CA PRO A 106 9.54 12.80 12.70
C PRO A 106 10.50 12.83 13.89
N CYS A 107 11.78 13.10 13.64
CA CYS A 107 12.78 13.20 14.69
C CYS A 107 13.87 14.23 14.38
N PHE A 108 14.60 14.60 15.43
CA PHE A 108 15.78 15.46 15.34
C PHE A 108 16.95 14.79 16.07
N GLU A 109 18.10 14.70 15.41
CA GLU A 109 19.33 14.17 16.01
C GLU A 109 20.24 15.33 16.49
N PRO A 110 20.28 15.60 17.81
CA PRO A 110 21.04 16.74 18.33
C PRO A 110 22.54 16.64 18.08
N ALA A 111 23.11 15.44 18.01
CA ALA A 111 24.55 15.26 17.83
C ALA A 111 25.03 15.69 16.44
N THR A 112 24.19 15.53 15.44
CA THR A 112 24.48 15.91 14.04
C THR A 112 23.73 17.16 13.59
N LEU A 113 22.79 17.67 14.40
CA LEU A 113 21.85 18.74 14.08
C LEU A 113 21.03 18.44 12.83
N ALA A 114 20.68 17.16 12.61
CA ALA A 114 19.96 16.70 11.44
C ALA A 114 18.48 16.41 11.76
N TRP A 115 17.60 16.81 10.85
CA TRP A 115 16.23 16.34 10.79
C TRP A 115 16.19 14.98 10.11
N GLY A 116 15.16 14.21 10.40
CA GLY A 116 14.96 12.89 9.83
C GLY A 116 13.69 12.21 10.31
N SER A 117 13.63 10.90 10.09
CA SER A 117 12.56 10.05 10.60
C SER A 117 13.09 8.86 11.37
N GLN A 118 12.36 8.45 12.39
CA GLN A 118 12.54 7.17 13.03
C GLN A 118 11.81 6.13 12.20
N LEU A 119 12.56 5.36 11.42
CA LEU A 119 12.03 4.29 10.60
C LEU A 119 11.41 3.18 11.46
N PHE A 120 10.47 2.45 10.88
CA PHE A 120 9.83 1.31 11.57
C PHE A 120 10.87 0.30 12.06
N ASN A 121 10.63 -0.25 13.25
CA ASN A 121 11.55 -1.17 13.94
C ASN A 121 12.99 -0.64 14.10
N SER A 122 13.19 0.67 14.12
CA SER A 122 14.48 1.29 14.43
C SER A 122 14.47 2.00 15.79
N GLN A 123 15.66 2.25 16.34
CA GLN A 123 15.83 2.93 17.63
C GLN A 123 16.45 4.32 17.50
N GLY A 124 16.73 4.78 16.28
CA GLY A 124 17.43 6.04 16.03
C GLY A 124 16.76 6.92 15.00
N CYS A 125 17.18 8.16 14.96
CA CYS A 125 16.77 9.12 13.96
C CYS A 125 17.57 8.90 12.67
N THR A 126 16.93 8.51 11.60
CA THR A 126 17.52 8.37 10.26
C THR A 126 17.48 9.73 9.59
N PRO A 127 18.61 10.32 9.20
CA PRO A 127 18.64 11.66 8.64
C PRO A 127 18.00 11.73 7.25
N ASP A 128 17.49 12.91 6.89
CA ASP A 128 16.77 13.18 5.64
C ASP A 128 17.50 12.72 4.37
N ASP A 129 18.82 12.85 4.31
CA ASP A 129 19.62 12.42 3.16
C ASP A 129 19.63 10.89 2.98
N ALA A 130 19.58 10.14 4.07
CA ALA A 130 19.45 8.68 4.01
C ALA A 130 18.04 8.28 3.52
N LEU A 131 16.98 9.02 3.89
CA LEU A 131 15.63 8.80 3.37
C LEU A 131 15.56 9.00 1.85
N VAL A 132 16.27 10.02 1.34
CA VAL A 132 16.38 10.23 -0.12
C VAL A 132 17.06 9.04 -0.82
N ILE A 133 18.07 8.43 -0.19
CA ILE A 133 18.73 7.23 -0.73
C ILE A 133 17.76 6.05 -0.81
N LEU A 134 16.94 5.85 0.23
CA LEU A 134 15.91 4.79 0.25
C LEU A 134 14.86 5.01 -0.85
N ALA A 135 14.33 6.22 -0.99
CA ALA A 135 13.42 6.55 -2.08
C ALA A 135 14.07 6.39 -3.47
N GLN A 136 15.35 6.73 -3.60
CA GLN A 136 16.09 6.51 -4.84
C GLN A 136 16.25 5.02 -5.18
N ALA A 137 16.40 4.15 -4.18
CA ALA A 137 16.43 2.71 -4.41
C ALA A 137 15.11 2.22 -5.03
N TRP A 138 13.96 2.69 -4.53
CA TRP A 138 12.65 2.41 -5.13
C TRP A 138 12.57 2.92 -6.58
N LEU A 139 12.94 4.17 -6.82
CA LEU A 139 12.92 4.78 -8.16
C LEU A 139 13.78 3.99 -9.18
N ARG A 140 14.93 3.49 -8.76
CA ARG A 140 15.78 2.63 -9.59
C ARG A 140 15.12 1.30 -9.94
N GLY A 141 14.45 0.68 -8.96
CA GLY A 141 13.67 -0.54 -9.18
C GLY A 141 12.56 -0.28 -10.21
N TYR A 142 11.82 0.80 -10.04
CA TYR A 142 10.76 1.21 -10.96
C TYR A 142 11.27 1.39 -12.40
N GLU A 143 12.46 1.95 -12.61
CA GLU A 143 13.06 2.08 -13.93
C GLU A 143 13.42 0.73 -14.60
N THR A 144 13.57 -0.33 -13.82
CA THR A 144 13.78 -1.68 -14.37
C THR A 144 12.49 -2.46 -14.57
N ASN A 145 11.36 -1.95 -14.07
CA ASN A 145 10.07 -2.61 -14.17
C ASN A 145 9.60 -2.69 -15.63
N PRO A 146 9.36 -3.88 -16.18
CA PRO A 146 8.95 -4.05 -17.59
C PRO A 146 7.55 -3.49 -17.86
N ASN A 147 6.73 -3.34 -16.82
CA ASN A 147 5.36 -2.85 -16.93
C ASN A 147 5.27 -1.33 -16.72
N ARG A 148 6.40 -0.63 -16.42
CA ARG A 148 6.37 0.81 -16.24
C ARG A 148 5.81 1.50 -17.48
N THR A 149 4.92 2.43 -17.26
CA THR A 149 4.34 3.24 -18.32
C THR A 149 4.96 4.62 -18.32
N ALA A 150 5.13 5.22 -19.49
CA ALA A 150 5.48 6.63 -19.63
C ALA A 150 4.31 7.55 -19.23
N SER A 151 3.34 7.02 -18.52
CA SER A 151 2.20 7.79 -18.03
C SER A 151 2.66 8.75 -16.93
N PRO A 152 2.37 10.06 -17.07
CA PRO A 152 2.70 11.05 -16.04
C PRO A 152 1.87 10.91 -14.77
N SER A 153 1.11 9.85 -14.64
CA SER A 153 0.14 9.61 -13.56
C SER A 153 0.64 8.64 -12.48
N TYR A 154 1.89 8.18 -12.53
CA TYR A 154 2.45 7.46 -11.40
C TYR A 154 3.06 8.42 -10.38
N VAL A 155 2.75 8.20 -9.10
CA VAL A 155 3.15 9.07 -8.00
C VAL A 155 3.91 8.27 -6.96
N LEU A 156 5.10 8.76 -6.60
CA LEU A 156 5.82 8.32 -5.41
C LEU A 156 5.54 9.32 -4.29
N VAL A 157 4.97 8.86 -3.20
CA VAL A 157 4.77 9.63 -1.98
C VAL A 157 5.89 9.29 -1.00
N ALA A 158 6.62 10.29 -0.54
CA ALA A 158 7.54 10.14 0.58
C ALA A 158 6.83 10.65 1.83
N GLY A 159 6.42 9.70 2.67
CA GLY A 159 5.59 9.92 3.85
C GLY A 159 6.38 9.97 5.15
N THR A 160 5.86 10.70 6.10
CA THR A 160 6.20 10.66 7.52
C THR A 160 4.88 10.54 8.31
N SER A 161 4.94 10.48 9.61
CA SER A 161 3.73 10.40 10.44
C SER A 161 3.66 11.52 11.47
N ASN A 162 2.54 11.66 12.14
CA ASN A 162 2.43 12.50 13.34
C ASN A 162 2.61 11.68 14.63
N SER A 163 3.22 10.49 14.54
CA SER A 163 3.47 9.66 15.72
C SER A 163 4.58 10.23 16.61
N LEU A 164 4.44 9.98 17.92
CA LEU A 164 5.47 10.30 18.90
C LEU A 164 6.52 9.19 18.91
N THR A 165 7.77 9.53 18.68
CA THR A 165 8.84 8.53 18.71
C THR A 165 8.99 7.92 20.10
N ALA A 166 8.86 6.60 20.20
CA ALA A 166 9.21 5.86 21.40
C ALA A 166 10.72 5.84 21.68
N ALA A 167 11.55 6.19 20.70
CA ALA A 167 13.00 6.07 20.75
C ALA A 167 13.69 7.14 21.61
N VAL A 168 13.02 8.23 21.90
CA VAL A 168 13.61 9.32 22.70
C VAL A 168 12.60 9.74 23.77
N PRO A 169 12.49 9.00 24.90
CA PRO A 169 11.64 9.41 26.01
C PRO A 169 12.01 10.82 26.48
N GLY A 170 11.05 11.75 26.36
CA GLY A 170 11.23 13.16 26.73
C GLY A 170 11.58 14.11 25.58
N ASN A 171 11.66 13.66 24.33
CA ASN A 171 11.94 14.48 23.15
C ASN A 171 10.76 14.56 22.17
N ALA A 172 9.54 14.61 22.64
CA ALA A 172 8.44 15.02 21.79
C ALA A 172 8.77 16.40 21.19
N LEU A 173 8.67 16.50 19.86
CA LEU A 173 8.91 17.77 19.17
C LEU A 173 7.82 18.77 19.55
N THR A 174 8.22 19.97 19.87
CA THR A 174 7.30 21.12 20.07
C THR A 174 6.67 21.52 18.73
N SER A 175 5.58 22.26 18.74
CA SER A 175 4.98 22.81 17.51
C SER A 175 5.96 23.63 16.68
N ALA A 176 6.92 24.31 17.34
CA ALA A 176 7.98 25.05 16.64
C ALA A 176 8.98 24.11 15.94
N GLU A 177 9.33 23.00 16.57
CA GLU A 177 10.21 21.98 15.98
C GLU A 177 9.51 21.20 14.88
N MET A 178 8.23 20.88 15.06
CA MET A 178 7.39 20.31 13.99
C MET A 178 7.34 21.25 12.76
N SER A 179 7.22 22.56 12.96
CA SER A 179 7.31 23.53 11.88
C SER A 179 8.69 23.49 11.16
N LEU A 180 9.78 23.33 11.91
CA LEU A 180 11.12 23.22 11.32
C LEU A 180 11.26 21.90 10.55
N HIS A 181 10.74 20.80 11.09
CA HIS A 181 10.74 19.51 10.40
C HIS A 181 9.90 19.55 9.11
N GLY A 182 8.70 20.15 9.12
CA GLY A 182 7.87 20.29 7.91
C GLY A 182 8.58 21.08 6.79
N GLN A 183 9.30 22.16 7.15
CA GLN A 183 10.14 22.89 6.20
C GLN A 183 11.31 22.05 5.69
N ALA A 184 11.98 21.30 6.58
CA ALA A 184 13.09 20.42 6.23
C ALA A 184 12.59 19.30 5.29
N TRP A 185 11.44 18.71 5.60
CA TRP A 185 10.83 17.66 4.77
C TRP A 185 10.68 18.08 3.30
N PHE A 186 10.14 19.27 3.06
CA PHE A 186 10.08 19.79 1.69
C PHE A 186 11.47 19.97 1.07
N ARG A 187 12.42 20.58 1.79
CA ARG A 187 13.70 21.01 1.23
C ARG A 187 14.70 19.87 1.10
N SER A 188 14.72 18.98 2.09
CA SER A 188 15.76 17.94 2.24
C SER A 188 15.30 16.55 1.79
N VAL A 189 13.98 16.28 1.72
CA VAL A 189 13.43 15.01 1.28
C VAL A 189 12.72 15.17 -0.06
N ILE A 190 11.63 15.92 -0.11
CA ILE A 190 10.75 15.98 -1.29
C ILE A 190 11.44 16.60 -2.51
N SER A 191 12.09 17.74 -2.33
CA SER A 191 12.76 18.44 -3.46
C SER A 191 13.88 17.61 -4.10
N PRO A 192 14.78 16.95 -3.34
CA PRO A 192 15.78 16.04 -3.91
C PRO A 192 15.16 14.83 -4.61
N ILE A 193 14.19 14.14 -3.99
CA ILE A 193 13.53 13.00 -4.62
C ILE A 193 12.84 13.43 -5.92
N ALA A 194 12.13 14.55 -5.93
CA ALA A 194 11.49 15.09 -7.12
C ALA A 194 12.50 15.44 -8.23
N ALA A 195 13.67 15.94 -7.88
CA ALA A 195 14.74 16.21 -8.84
C ALA A 195 15.26 14.91 -9.48
N ILE A 196 15.45 13.86 -8.68
CA ILE A 196 15.86 12.54 -9.14
C ILE A 196 14.77 11.96 -10.05
N ALA A 197 13.51 11.92 -9.57
CA ALA A 197 12.38 11.35 -10.28
C ALA A 197 12.13 12.01 -11.66
N ARG A 198 12.29 13.33 -11.74
CA ARG A 198 12.20 14.07 -13.02
C ARG A 198 13.34 13.78 -14.00
N SER A 199 14.49 13.34 -13.51
CA SER A 199 15.64 13.01 -14.35
C SER A 199 15.57 11.61 -14.96
N LEU A 200 14.63 10.78 -14.50
CA LEU A 200 14.46 9.43 -14.99
C LEU A 200 13.91 9.41 -16.43
N PRO A 201 14.24 8.38 -17.23
CA PRO A 201 13.66 8.16 -18.55
C PRO A 201 12.11 8.07 -18.51
N THR A 202 11.58 7.50 -17.43
CA THR A 202 10.13 7.45 -17.15
C THR A 202 9.83 8.31 -15.92
N PRO A 203 9.51 9.60 -16.09
CA PRO A 203 9.33 10.50 -14.96
C PRO A 203 8.17 10.07 -14.06
N VAL A 204 8.42 10.12 -12.76
CA VAL A 204 7.46 9.84 -11.68
C VAL A 204 7.20 11.15 -10.93
N ALA A 205 5.93 11.48 -10.66
CA ALA A 205 5.62 12.61 -9.79
C ALA A 205 6.00 12.28 -8.35
N THR A 206 6.46 13.28 -7.59
CA THR A 206 6.84 13.10 -6.20
C THR A 206 5.99 13.99 -5.31
N TRP A 207 5.31 13.39 -4.35
CA TRP A 207 4.51 14.07 -3.35
C TRP A 207 5.06 13.81 -1.95
N ALA A 208 4.73 14.70 -1.03
CA ALA A 208 4.89 14.42 0.39
C ALA A 208 3.68 13.63 0.89
N GLY A 209 3.86 12.98 2.03
CA GLY A 209 2.77 12.37 2.77
C GLY A 209 2.92 12.59 4.27
N ASN A 210 1.81 12.54 4.99
CA ASN A 210 1.79 12.47 6.43
C ASN A 210 0.69 11.49 6.84
N ASP A 211 1.09 10.48 7.57
CA ASP A 211 0.21 9.56 8.25
C ASP A 211 -0.32 10.28 9.49
N ILE A 212 -1.51 10.85 9.37
CA ILE A 212 -2.11 11.66 10.43
C ILE A 212 -3.12 10.82 11.19
N GLU A 213 -2.65 10.31 12.31
CA GLU A 213 -3.44 9.52 13.23
C GLU A 213 -3.92 10.34 14.42
N GLU A 214 -5.12 10.03 14.89
CA GLU A 214 -5.76 10.64 16.03
C GLU A 214 -5.91 9.61 17.13
N SER A 215 -5.14 9.74 18.21
CA SER A 215 -5.27 8.86 19.36
C SER A 215 -5.11 9.60 20.67
N SER A 216 -5.97 9.26 21.62
CA SER A 216 -5.95 9.80 22.99
C SER A 216 -4.98 9.08 23.93
N ASP A 217 -4.31 8.03 23.46
CA ASP A 217 -3.36 7.27 24.27
C ASP A 217 -2.00 7.96 24.45
N GLY A 218 -1.80 9.08 23.77
CA GLY A 218 -0.58 9.89 23.84
C GLY A 218 0.54 9.37 22.93
N SER A 219 0.23 8.50 21.98
CA SER A 219 1.20 7.98 20.99
C SER A 219 1.37 8.91 19.79
N TRP A 220 0.48 9.91 19.63
CA TRP A 220 0.42 10.80 18.48
C TRP A 220 0.37 12.27 18.90
N TYR A 221 0.88 13.16 18.03
CA TYR A 221 0.77 14.60 18.23
C TYR A 221 -0.67 15.07 18.07
N ASP A 222 -1.03 16.13 18.82
CA ASP A 222 -2.33 16.78 18.72
C ASP A 222 -2.48 17.59 17.40
N GLY A 223 -3.73 17.97 17.10
CA GLY A 223 -4.06 18.73 15.91
C GLY A 223 -3.28 20.05 15.74
N PRO A 224 -3.12 20.89 16.77
CA PRO A 224 -2.30 22.11 16.67
C PRO A 224 -0.82 21.85 16.36
N THR A 225 -0.24 20.81 16.93
CA THR A 225 1.17 20.46 16.72
C THR A 225 1.38 19.87 15.33
N THR A 226 0.50 18.95 14.90
CA THR A 226 0.49 18.40 13.52
C THR A 226 0.21 19.51 12.50
N GLY A 227 -0.76 20.40 12.76
CA GLY A 227 -1.04 21.56 11.92
C GLY A 227 0.17 22.46 11.70
N SER A 228 1.01 22.62 12.72
CA SER A 228 2.25 23.41 12.60
C SER A 228 3.23 22.81 11.60
N TRP A 229 3.30 21.48 11.49
CA TRP A 229 4.09 20.79 10.46
C TRP A 229 3.52 21.02 9.06
N VAL A 230 2.21 20.82 8.90
CA VAL A 230 1.51 20.95 7.61
C VAL A 230 1.61 22.38 7.08
N ASP A 231 1.35 23.38 7.92
CA ASP A 231 1.45 24.80 7.54
C ASP A 231 2.88 25.18 7.11
N ALA A 232 3.88 24.66 7.80
CA ALA A 232 5.28 24.96 7.51
C ALA A 232 5.76 24.25 6.24
N TYR A 233 5.31 23.02 5.98
CA TYR A 233 5.53 22.33 4.71
C TYR A 233 4.88 23.12 3.55
N ALA A 234 3.63 23.50 3.70
CA ALA A 234 2.89 24.29 2.73
C ALA A 234 3.61 25.61 2.38
N ALA A 235 4.03 26.33 3.39
CA ALA A 235 4.78 27.59 3.20
C ALA A 235 6.13 27.35 2.47
N ALA A 236 6.83 26.27 2.78
CA ALA A 236 8.10 25.91 2.14
C ALA A 236 7.91 25.47 0.69
N SER A 237 6.84 24.75 0.37
CA SER A 237 6.50 24.28 -0.97
C SER A 237 6.08 25.41 -1.91
N GLY A 238 5.58 26.51 -1.37
CA GLY A 238 5.01 27.62 -2.13
C GLY A 238 3.72 27.29 -2.88
N ALA A 239 3.09 26.16 -2.55
CA ALA A 239 1.83 25.76 -3.18
C ALA A 239 0.70 26.72 -2.79
N THR A 240 -0.17 27.02 -3.73
CA THR A 240 -1.26 28.01 -3.55
C THR A 240 -2.64 27.44 -3.70
N LYS A 241 -2.76 26.14 -4.02
CA LYS A 241 -4.05 25.48 -4.24
C LYS A 241 -4.07 24.10 -3.61
N PRO A 242 -5.15 23.70 -2.95
CA PRO A 242 -5.33 22.33 -2.53
C PRO A 242 -5.53 21.44 -3.76
N CYS A 243 -5.04 20.22 -3.71
CA CYS A 243 -5.37 19.09 -4.58
C CYS A 243 -5.53 19.35 -6.09
N VAL A 244 -4.97 20.40 -6.61
CA VAL A 244 -4.99 20.65 -8.06
C VAL A 244 -3.68 20.15 -8.63
N ALA A 245 -3.76 19.29 -9.61
CA ALA A 245 -2.71 18.62 -10.36
C ALA A 245 -1.52 19.50 -10.78
N SER A 246 -0.81 20.10 -9.83
CA SER A 246 0.57 20.46 -10.00
C SER A 246 1.37 19.20 -9.70
N ARG A 247 2.15 18.75 -10.63
CA ARG A 247 2.75 17.41 -10.67
C ARG A 247 3.74 17.10 -9.55
N ASP A 248 4.17 18.08 -8.77
CA ASP A 248 5.15 17.90 -7.69
C ASP A 248 4.73 18.70 -6.46
N ALA A 249 5.16 18.23 -5.30
CA ALA A 249 4.99 18.88 -4.00
C ALA A 249 3.55 18.94 -3.45
N LEU A 250 2.61 18.14 -3.97
CA LEU A 250 1.39 17.87 -3.21
C LEU A 250 1.77 17.18 -1.90
N MET A 251 0.89 17.30 -0.92
CA MET A 251 1.00 16.57 0.33
C MET A 251 -0.27 15.76 0.50
N VAL A 252 -0.15 14.47 0.69
CA VAL A 252 -1.28 13.60 1.01
C VAL A 252 -1.34 13.35 2.51
N ASP A 253 -2.54 13.45 3.06
CA ASP A 253 -2.91 12.95 4.36
C ASP A 253 -3.48 11.55 4.13
N TYR A 254 -2.75 10.52 4.61
CA TYR A 254 -3.13 9.12 4.42
C TYR A 254 -3.43 8.40 5.73
N GLY A 255 -3.82 9.15 6.75
CA GLY A 255 -4.22 8.62 8.04
C GLY A 255 -5.72 8.39 8.20
N ASP A 256 -6.10 8.15 9.43
CA ASP A 256 -7.48 7.90 9.85
C ASP A 256 -8.18 9.21 10.26
N TYR A 257 -9.48 9.15 10.53
CA TYR A 257 -10.25 10.21 11.17
C TYR A 257 -11.20 9.63 12.21
N VAL A 258 -10.93 9.93 13.48
CA VAL A 258 -11.77 9.53 14.60
C VAL A 258 -12.53 10.75 15.15
N PRO A 259 -13.87 10.82 14.98
CA PRO A 259 -14.65 11.94 15.48
C PRO A 259 -14.57 12.10 17.00
N ASN A 260 -14.31 13.33 17.47
CA ASN A 260 -14.27 13.72 18.89
C ASN A 260 -13.09 13.16 19.70
N GLU A 261 -12.00 12.80 19.05
CA GLU A 261 -10.79 12.38 19.74
C GLU A 261 -10.15 13.56 20.51
N PRO A 262 -9.72 13.39 21.78
CA PRO A 262 -9.09 14.45 22.56
C PRO A 262 -7.83 15.02 21.87
N GLY A 263 -7.73 16.34 21.82
CA GLY A 263 -6.63 17.03 21.11
C GLY A 263 -6.90 17.30 19.64
N TRP A 264 -7.96 16.71 19.09
CA TRP A 264 -8.36 16.88 17.70
C TRP A 264 -9.79 17.43 17.59
N SER A 265 -10.03 18.19 16.54
CA SER A 265 -11.36 18.66 16.17
C SER A 265 -11.57 18.45 14.68
N ALA A 266 -12.83 18.34 14.25
CA ALA A 266 -13.15 18.26 12.83
C ALA A 266 -12.55 19.44 12.02
N ALA A 267 -12.42 20.62 12.64
CA ALA A 267 -11.76 21.76 12.02
C ALA A 267 -10.25 21.52 11.83
N ALA A 268 -9.60 20.91 12.81
CA ALA A 268 -8.17 20.63 12.74
C ALA A 268 -7.85 19.59 11.66
N ILE A 269 -8.62 18.48 11.60
CA ILE A 269 -8.45 17.47 10.55
C ILE A 269 -8.77 18.05 9.17
N TYR A 270 -9.88 18.77 9.03
CA TYR A 270 -10.21 19.44 7.77
C TYR A 270 -9.09 20.39 7.32
N HIS A 271 -8.45 21.08 8.28
CA HIS A 271 -7.33 21.96 8.01
C HIS A 271 -6.14 21.21 7.42
N VAL A 272 -5.67 20.15 8.10
CA VAL A 272 -4.46 19.43 7.71
C VAL A 272 -4.66 18.55 6.47
N ALA A 273 -5.84 17.96 6.30
CA ALA A 273 -6.14 17.05 5.20
C ALA A 273 -6.53 17.77 3.90
N TRP A 274 -7.09 19.00 3.98
CA TRP A 274 -7.67 19.62 2.79
C TRP A 274 -7.50 21.15 2.70
N GLN A 275 -7.68 21.89 3.81
CA GLN A 275 -7.78 23.35 3.73
C GLN A 275 -6.45 24.01 3.39
N VAL A 276 -5.35 23.46 3.88
CA VAL A 276 -4.00 23.97 3.63
C VAL A 276 -3.51 23.47 2.28
N ALA A 277 -3.28 24.39 1.33
CA ALA A 277 -2.61 24.01 0.10
C ALA A 277 -1.15 23.60 0.40
N PRO A 278 -0.66 22.45 -0.03
CA PRO A 278 -1.17 21.55 -1.06
C PRO A 278 -1.82 20.24 -0.54
N ALA A 279 -2.45 20.24 0.61
CA ALA A 279 -2.99 19.04 1.24
C ALA A 279 -4.13 18.38 0.45
N CYS A 280 -4.11 17.05 0.42
CA CYS A 280 -5.07 16.20 -0.27
C CYS A 280 -5.32 14.91 0.54
N PRO A 281 -6.57 14.54 0.83
CA PRO A 281 -6.85 13.33 1.59
C PRO A 281 -6.70 12.06 0.73
N VAL A 282 -6.04 11.08 1.31
CA VAL A 282 -5.94 9.69 0.85
C VAL A 282 -6.31 8.79 2.04
N PRO A 283 -7.57 8.81 2.48
CA PRO A 283 -7.97 8.19 3.74
C PRO A 283 -7.64 6.71 3.80
N GLU A 284 -7.27 6.27 4.98
CA GLU A 284 -7.20 4.87 5.35
C GLU A 284 -8.60 4.30 5.53
N ILE A 285 -8.94 3.32 4.73
CA ILE A 285 -10.25 2.67 4.75
C ILE A 285 -10.05 1.18 4.98
N TYR A 286 -9.79 0.80 6.20
CA TYR A 286 -9.63 -0.59 6.60
C TYR A 286 -10.96 -1.26 6.92
N HIS A 287 -11.93 -0.46 7.39
CA HIS A 287 -13.27 -0.90 7.76
C HIS A 287 -14.34 0.04 7.21
N ALA A 288 -15.59 -0.43 7.18
CA ALA A 288 -16.71 0.39 6.70
C ALA A 288 -16.95 1.66 7.57
N ALA A 289 -16.55 1.63 8.85
CA ALA A 289 -16.63 2.76 9.74
C ALA A 289 -15.79 3.94 9.26
N ASN A 290 -14.54 3.70 8.84
CA ASN A 290 -13.62 4.75 8.41
C ASN A 290 -14.21 5.61 7.28
N ALA A 291 -14.84 5.01 6.28
CA ALA A 291 -15.48 5.77 5.20
C ALA A 291 -16.66 6.65 5.71
N THR A 292 -17.37 6.19 6.74
CA THR A 292 -18.45 6.98 7.36
C THR A 292 -17.90 8.14 8.16
N GLU A 293 -16.78 7.98 8.83
CA GLU A 293 -16.06 9.00 9.58
C GLU A 293 -15.59 10.11 8.64
N TRP A 294 -14.89 9.77 7.57
CA TRP A 294 -14.48 10.73 6.54
C TRP A 294 -15.66 11.44 5.86
N GLN A 295 -16.79 10.75 5.65
CA GLN A 295 -18.00 11.40 5.18
C GLN A 295 -18.57 12.38 6.23
N SER A 296 -18.48 12.07 7.52
CA SER A 296 -18.92 12.99 8.57
C SER A 296 -18.13 14.29 8.58
N LEU A 297 -16.84 14.24 8.26
CA LEU A 297 -15.98 15.42 8.09
C LEU A 297 -16.43 16.28 6.89
N ASN A 298 -16.84 15.67 5.78
CA ASN A 298 -17.45 16.39 4.66
C ASN A 298 -18.78 17.08 5.05
N LEU A 299 -19.60 16.41 5.86
CA LEU A 299 -20.84 17.00 6.37
C LEU A 299 -20.56 18.15 7.36
N TYR A 300 -19.55 18.00 8.21
CA TYR A 300 -19.07 19.09 9.06
C TYR A 300 -18.69 20.31 8.19
N ALA A 301 -17.82 20.13 7.20
CA ALA A 301 -17.39 21.22 6.32
C ALA A 301 -18.58 21.96 5.70
N GLN A 302 -19.56 21.23 5.17
CA GLN A 302 -20.78 21.81 4.62
C GLN A 302 -21.58 22.58 5.68
N SER A 303 -21.68 22.07 6.91
CA SER A 303 -22.44 22.70 8.00
C SER A 303 -21.89 24.06 8.42
N VAL A 304 -20.58 24.27 8.24
CA VAL A 304 -19.89 25.52 8.54
C VAL A 304 -19.58 26.37 7.30
N GLY A 305 -20.13 26.00 6.14
CA GLY A 305 -19.99 26.75 4.88
C GLY A 305 -18.62 26.59 4.19
N LEU A 306 -17.88 25.57 4.53
CA LEU A 306 -16.60 25.22 3.88
C LEU A 306 -16.80 24.31 2.65
N PRO A 307 -15.89 24.32 1.68
CA PRO A 307 -15.93 23.42 0.54
C PRO A 307 -15.89 21.95 0.97
N ARG A 308 -16.51 21.10 0.17
CA ARG A 308 -16.37 19.65 0.33
C ARG A 308 -14.94 19.22 -0.05
N MET A 309 -14.35 18.30 0.70
CA MET A 309 -13.08 17.70 0.33
C MET A 309 -13.23 16.81 -0.92
N GLU A 310 -12.18 16.75 -1.73
CA GLU A 310 -12.05 15.81 -2.84
C GLU A 310 -10.98 14.78 -2.50
N PHE A 311 -11.35 13.51 -2.48
CA PHE A 311 -10.44 12.42 -2.14
C PHE A 311 -9.52 12.10 -3.32
N THR A 312 -8.23 12.16 -3.08
CA THR A 312 -7.20 11.91 -4.10
C THR A 312 -6.91 10.42 -4.26
N GLY A 313 -7.06 9.65 -3.20
CA GLY A 313 -6.85 8.22 -3.20
C GLY A 313 -7.59 7.53 -2.08
N VAL A 314 -7.35 6.25 -1.97
CA VAL A 314 -7.72 5.40 -0.83
C VAL A 314 -6.49 4.59 -0.47
N LEU A 315 -6.15 4.54 0.80
CA LEU A 315 -5.21 3.59 1.35
C LEU A 315 -5.97 2.45 2.02
N SER A 316 -5.57 1.23 1.72
CA SER A 316 -6.07 0.01 2.36
C SER A 316 -4.90 -0.72 2.99
N GLU A 317 -5.15 -1.55 3.98
CA GLU A 317 -4.13 -2.36 4.62
C GLU A 317 -4.29 -3.82 4.23
N ASP A 318 -3.18 -4.46 3.83
CA ASP A 318 -3.16 -5.88 3.51
C ASP A 318 -2.67 -6.67 4.72
N GLY A 319 -3.44 -7.67 5.15
CA GLY A 319 -3.04 -8.61 6.20
C GLY A 319 -3.63 -8.36 7.59
N ALA A 320 -4.22 -7.20 7.87
CA ALA A 320 -4.91 -6.99 9.14
C ALA A 320 -6.22 -7.78 9.20
N ALA A 321 -6.44 -8.49 10.30
CA ALA A 321 -7.61 -9.34 10.47
C ALA A 321 -8.91 -8.54 10.40
N GLY A 322 -9.73 -8.78 9.38
CA GLY A 322 -11.01 -8.12 9.18
C GLY A 322 -10.95 -6.85 8.33
N SER A 323 -9.78 -6.49 7.77
CA SER A 323 -9.63 -5.41 6.82
C SER A 323 -10.39 -5.68 5.52
N LEU A 324 -10.84 -4.61 4.90
CA LEU A 324 -11.40 -4.66 3.55
C LEU A 324 -10.27 -4.91 2.54
N SER A 325 -10.57 -5.61 1.46
CA SER A 325 -9.67 -5.64 0.30
C SER A 325 -9.53 -4.23 -0.30
N GLY A 326 -8.45 -3.96 -1.02
CA GLY A 326 -8.24 -2.66 -1.65
C GLY A 326 -9.44 -2.16 -2.46
N SER A 327 -10.02 -2.99 -3.33
CA SER A 327 -11.25 -2.65 -4.06
C SER A 327 -12.48 -2.49 -3.14
N GLY A 328 -12.53 -3.27 -2.04
CA GLY A 328 -13.54 -3.13 -1.00
C GLY A 328 -13.46 -1.77 -0.31
N SER A 329 -12.28 -1.33 0.07
CA SER A 329 -12.00 -0.03 0.68
C SER A 329 -12.41 1.12 -0.24
N TRP A 330 -12.00 1.05 -1.50
CA TRP A 330 -12.36 2.06 -2.51
C TRP A 330 -13.86 2.15 -2.75
N ASN A 331 -14.54 1.01 -2.91
CA ASN A 331 -15.99 0.97 -3.09
C ASN A 331 -16.73 1.48 -1.84
N THR A 332 -16.21 1.20 -0.66
CA THR A 332 -16.79 1.64 0.61
C THR A 332 -16.71 3.16 0.74
N LEU A 333 -15.56 3.78 0.46
CA LEU A 333 -15.43 5.25 0.43
C LEU A 333 -16.34 5.86 -0.64
N ARG A 334 -16.34 5.31 -1.85
CA ARG A 334 -17.20 5.78 -2.96
C ARG A 334 -18.69 5.74 -2.59
N ASN A 335 -19.14 4.65 -1.97
CA ASN A 335 -20.53 4.50 -1.56
C ASN A 335 -20.93 5.50 -0.45
N ALA A 336 -20.04 5.73 0.52
CA ALA A 336 -20.28 6.68 1.61
C ALA A 336 -20.28 8.13 1.12
N THR A 337 -19.37 8.50 0.23
CA THR A 337 -19.10 9.88 -0.15
C THR A 337 -19.67 10.27 -1.52
N GLY A 338 -19.97 9.32 -2.39
CA GLY A 338 -20.34 9.55 -3.79
C GLY A 338 -19.16 9.98 -4.66
N GLN A 339 -17.91 9.85 -4.19
CA GLN A 339 -16.70 10.23 -4.93
C GLN A 339 -15.90 9.01 -5.35
N ALA A 340 -15.39 9.03 -6.58
CA ALA A 340 -14.47 8.03 -7.11
C ALA A 340 -13.05 8.59 -7.04
N ALA A 341 -12.28 8.19 -6.03
CA ALA A 341 -10.90 8.60 -5.90
C ALA A 341 -10.04 8.02 -7.04
N PRO A 342 -9.10 8.78 -7.64
CA PRO A 342 -8.32 8.32 -8.79
C PRO A 342 -7.27 7.28 -8.45
N TYR A 343 -6.81 7.21 -7.20
CA TYR A 343 -5.77 6.29 -6.77
C TYR A 343 -6.31 5.30 -5.73
N LEU A 344 -5.74 4.11 -5.77
CA LEU A 344 -5.91 3.08 -4.75
C LEU A 344 -4.53 2.50 -4.45
N SER A 345 -4.13 2.51 -3.19
CA SER A 345 -2.91 1.87 -2.73
C SER A 345 -3.19 0.94 -1.57
N VAL A 346 -2.35 -0.07 -1.43
CA VAL A 346 -2.44 -1.05 -0.35
C VAL A 346 -1.11 -1.03 0.39
N ILE A 347 -1.14 -0.67 1.66
CA ILE A 347 0.03 -0.69 2.52
C ILE A 347 0.13 -2.07 3.19
N GLY A 348 1.32 -2.64 3.21
CA GLY A 348 1.57 -3.91 3.88
C GLY A 348 2.23 -3.68 5.24
N GLU A 349 1.75 -4.36 6.27
CA GLU A 349 2.38 -4.38 7.60
C GLU A 349 3.77 -5.02 7.59
N THR A 350 4.30 -5.41 6.45
CA THR A 350 5.41 -6.33 6.43
C THR A 350 6.73 -5.68 6.02
N GLY A 351 7.63 -5.68 6.97
CA GLY A 351 8.97 -6.19 6.74
C GLY A 351 8.85 -7.58 6.07
N PRO A 352 9.92 -8.22 5.56
CA PRO A 352 9.76 -9.46 4.79
C PRO A 352 8.78 -10.39 5.49
N VAL A 353 7.58 -10.52 4.92
CA VAL A 353 6.50 -11.36 5.46
C VAL A 353 7.11 -12.73 5.56
N SER A 354 7.19 -13.25 6.76
CA SER A 354 7.34 -14.70 6.87
C SER A 354 6.12 -15.30 6.20
N PRO A 355 6.26 -16.06 5.11
CA PRO A 355 5.10 -16.60 4.43
C PRO A 355 4.23 -17.36 5.41
N GLU A 356 2.93 -17.11 5.37
CA GLU A 356 1.92 -17.77 6.20
C GLU A 356 1.12 -18.77 5.34
N VAL A 357 0.22 -19.51 5.97
CA VAL A 357 -0.72 -20.35 5.23
C VAL A 357 -1.78 -19.48 4.55
N PRO A 358 -2.35 -19.89 3.41
CA PRO A 358 -3.38 -19.12 2.72
C PRO A 358 -4.66 -18.96 3.53
N ASP A 359 -5.41 -17.90 3.25
CA ASP A 359 -6.79 -17.73 3.73
C ASP A 359 -7.76 -18.79 3.16
N PRO A 360 -8.98 -18.92 3.70
CA PRO A 360 -9.97 -19.82 3.15
C PRO A 360 -10.37 -19.45 1.71
N PRO A 361 -10.45 -20.39 0.78
CA PRO A 361 -11.09 -20.15 -0.52
C PRO A 361 -12.53 -19.67 -0.38
N MET A 362 -12.99 -18.88 -1.37
CA MET A 362 -14.27 -18.22 -1.33
C MET A 362 -15.29 -18.82 -2.32
N ALA A 363 -16.56 -18.41 -2.18
CA ALA A 363 -17.64 -18.68 -3.13
C ALA A 363 -17.75 -20.16 -3.53
N VAL A 364 -17.58 -21.09 -2.59
CA VAL A 364 -17.66 -22.53 -2.89
C VAL A 364 -19.05 -22.90 -3.38
N THR A 365 -19.10 -23.44 -4.59
CA THR A 365 -20.33 -23.90 -5.27
C THR A 365 -20.26 -25.39 -5.54
N ALA A 366 -21.39 -26.02 -5.65
CA ALA A 366 -21.50 -27.44 -6.03
C ALA A 366 -22.67 -27.66 -6.97
N VAL A 367 -22.46 -28.43 -8.03
CA VAL A 367 -23.48 -28.83 -9.00
C VAL A 367 -23.55 -30.37 -9.04
N PRO A 368 -24.69 -30.99 -8.68
CA PRO A 368 -24.81 -32.44 -8.64
C PRO A 368 -24.91 -33.05 -10.03
N GLY A 369 -24.35 -34.24 -10.19
CA GLY A 369 -24.52 -35.12 -11.35
C GLY A 369 -24.76 -36.57 -10.91
N PRO A 370 -24.85 -37.51 -11.87
CA PRO A 370 -25.04 -38.94 -11.56
C PRO A 370 -23.82 -39.53 -10.86
N GLY A 371 -23.91 -39.80 -9.55
CA GLY A 371 -22.80 -40.34 -8.76
C GLY A 371 -21.61 -39.39 -8.56
N LEU A 372 -21.79 -38.08 -8.84
CA LEU A 372 -20.74 -37.07 -8.76
C LEU A 372 -21.26 -35.68 -8.41
N ALA A 373 -20.37 -34.76 -8.11
CA ALA A 373 -20.62 -33.32 -8.08
C ALA A 373 -19.45 -32.58 -8.71
N THR A 374 -19.75 -31.51 -9.45
CA THR A 374 -18.73 -30.53 -9.85
C THR A 374 -18.64 -29.43 -8.78
N VAL A 375 -17.50 -29.27 -8.17
CA VAL A 375 -17.24 -28.27 -7.11
C VAL A 375 -16.33 -27.20 -7.70
N GLY A 376 -16.75 -25.94 -7.56
CA GLY A 376 -15.99 -24.75 -7.97
C GLY A 376 -15.85 -23.79 -6.80
N TRP A 377 -14.81 -22.99 -6.80
CA TRP A 377 -14.51 -21.98 -5.78
C TRP A 377 -13.74 -20.80 -6.41
N SER A 378 -13.57 -19.74 -5.67
CA SER A 378 -12.62 -18.68 -5.97
C SER A 378 -11.38 -18.83 -5.10
N ALA A 379 -10.23 -18.39 -5.59
CA ALA A 379 -9.01 -18.33 -4.80
C ALA A 379 -9.23 -17.58 -3.46
N PRO A 380 -8.41 -17.86 -2.44
CA PRO A 380 -8.42 -17.07 -1.21
C PRO A 380 -8.03 -15.60 -1.49
N ASP A 381 -8.53 -14.69 -0.65
CA ASP A 381 -8.15 -13.26 -0.72
C ASP A 381 -6.66 -13.05 -0.39
N TRP A 382 -6.10 -13.93 0.44
CA TRP A 382 -4.69 -13.96 0.79
C TRP A 382 -4.07 -15.34 0.56
N ASP A 383 -3.01 -15.40 -0.23
CA ASP A 383 -2.27 -16.63 -0.51
C ASP A 383 -1.17 -16.95 0.54
N GLY A 384 -1.07 -16.14 1.60
CA GLY A 384 -0.06 -16.24 2.64
C GLY A 384 1.30 -15.67 2.21
N GLY A 385 1.33 -14.79 1.20
CA GLY A 385 2.58 -14.23 0.67
C GLY A 385 3.41 -15.24 -0.11
N SER A 386 2.83 -16.39 -0.46
CA SER A 386 3.46 -17.45 -1.24
C SER A 386 2.39 -18.17 -2.06
N GLY A 387 2.53 -18.19 -3.37
CA GLY A 387 1.48 -18.65 -4.29
C GLY A 387 0.87 -20.00 -3.92
N VAL A 388 -0.45 -20.12 -4.07
CA VAL A 388 -1.19 -21.36 -3.82
C VAL A 388 -0.68 -22.46 -4.76
N THR A 389 -0.33 -23.60 -4.20
CA THR A 389 0.19 -24.77 -4.92
C THR A 389 -0.82 -25.90 -5.07
N ALA A 390 -1.84 -25.92 -4.22
CA ALA A 390 -2.90 -26.92 -4.26
C ALA A 390 -4.16 -26.44 -3.53
N TYR A 391 -5.32 -27.03 -3.87
CA TYR A 391 -6.53 -26.98 -3.08
C TYR A 391 -6.91 -28.37 -2.57
N THR A 392 -7.54 -28.43 -1.41
CA THR A 392 -8.08 -29.67 -0.84
C THR A 392 -9.58 -29.52 -0.66
N VAL A 393 -10.35 -30.33 -1.36
CA VAL A 393 -11.81 -30.40 -1.24
C VAL A 393 -12.19 -31.47 -0.23
N SER A 394 -12.82 -31.07 0.87
CA SER A 394 -13.35 -31.94 1.92
C SER A 394 -14.85 -32.14 1.73
N VAL A 395 -15.30 -33.39 1.57
CA VAL A 395 -16.67 -33.79 1.29
C VAL A 395 -17.31 -34.31 2.56
N TYR A 396 -18.44 -33.73 2.94
CA TYR A 396 -19.16 -34.11 4.15
C TYR A 396 -20.58 -34.63 3.86
N THR A 397 -21.00 -35.62 4.64
CA THR A 397 -22.39 -36.09 4.77
C THR A 397 -22.84 -35.75 6.19
N GLY A 398 -23.67 -34.72 6.35
CA GLY A 398 -23.92 -34.12 7.65
C GLY A 398 -22.62 -33.64 8.30
N SER A 399 -22.24 -34.16 9.46
CA SER A 399 -20.99 -33.85 10.15
C SER A 399 -19.85 -34.86 9.88
N ILE A 400 -20.08 -35.87 9.03
CA ILE A 400 -19.13 -36.94 8.77
C ILE A 400 -18.31 -36.59 7.51
N LEU A 401 -16.99 -36.57 7.63
CA LEU A 401 -16.08 -36.45 6.49
C LEU A 401 -16.12 -37.75 5.68
N ALA A 402 -16.60 -37.66 4.46
CA ALA A 402 -16.79 -38.80 3.58
C ALA A 402 -15.63 -39.02 2.61
N GLN A 403 -15.03 -37.92 2.12
CA GLN A 403 -13.95 -37.97 1.13
C GLN A 403 -13.09 -36.71 1.20
N VAL A 404 -11.81 -36.81 0.79
CA VAL A 404 -10.91 -35.69 0.59
C VAL A 404 -10.28 -35.84 -0.79
N VAL A 405 -10.25 -34.73 -1.54
CA VAL A 405 -9.64 -34.70 -2.89
C VAL A 405 -8.71 -33.50 -2.97
N THR A 406 -7.45 -33.75 -3.34
CA THR A 406 -6.46 -32.69 -3.58
C THR A 406 -6.39 -32.36 -5.06
N VAL A 407 -6.39 -31.07 -5.38
CA VAL A 407 -6.31 -30.49 -6.71
C VAL A 407 -5.02 -29.70 -6.82
N SER A 408 -4.16 -30.05 -7.76
CA SER A 408 -2.89 -29.35 -8.01
C SER A 408 -2.71 -29.11 -9.52
N GLY A 409 -1.82 -28.19 -9.87
CA GLY A 409 -1.56 -27.84 -11.27
C GLY A 409 -0.76 -26.54 -11.36
N SER A 410 -0.54 -26.06 -12.58
CA SER A 410 0.09 -24.76 -12.81
C SER A 410 -0.52 -24.13 -14.09
N PRO A 411 -1.43 -23.16 -13.97
CA PRO A 411 -2.04 -22.66 -12.72
C PRO A 411 -2.87 -23.73 -12.01
N VAL A 412 -3.08 -23.58 -10.70
CA VAL A 412 -3.89 -24.53 -9.91
C VAL A 412 -5.37 -24.33 -10.28
N PRO A 413 -6.07 -25.42 -10.68
CA PRO A 413 -7.50 -25.29 -11.03
C PRO A 413 -8.38 -24.89 -9.84
N GLU A 414 -9.37 -24.05 -10.09
CA GLU A 414 -10.37 -23.60 -9.11
C GLU A 414 -11.70 -24.38 -9.22
N ALA A 415 -11.64 -25.55 -9.81
CA ALA A 415 -12.77 -26.46 -9.87
C ALA A 415 -12.31 -27.91 -10.02
N THR A 416 -13.13 -28.84 -9.54
CA THR A 416 -12.88 -30.27 -9.72
C THR A 416 -14.19 -31.08 -9.75
N ILE A 417 -14.08 -32.31 -10.25
CA ILE A 417 -15.20 -33.27 -10.20
C ILE A 417 -14.93 -34.25 -9.05
N ILE A 418 -15.87 -34.29 -8.13
CA ILE A 418 -15.91 -35.28 -7.03
C ILE A 418 -16.76 -36.43 -7.47
N ALA A 419 -16.13 -37.57 -7.77
CA ALA A 419 -16.80 -38.78 -8.18
C ALA A 419 -17.01 -39.77 -7.00
N GLY A 420 -17.81 -40.82 -7.21
CA GLY A 420 -18.05 -41.88 -6.22
C GLY A 420 -19.06 -41.49 -5.15
N LEU A 421 -19.86 -40.46 -5.38
CA LEU A 421 -20.92 -40.04 -4.47
C LEU A 421 -22.14 -40.94 -4.62
N ALA A 422 -22.76 -41.29 -3.49
CA ALA A 422 -24.00 -42.08 -3.50
C ALA A 422 -25.18 -41.22 -3.94
N ASN A 423 -25.93 -41.68 -4.96
CA ASN A 423 -27.14 -41.01 -5.37
C ASN A 423 -28.19 -41.02 -4.24
N GLY A 424 -28.89 -39.92 -4.06
CA GLY A 424 -29.88 -39.74 -3.00
C GLY A 424 -29.33 -39.34 -1.64
N THR A 425 -28.00 -39.24 -1.49
CA THR A 425 -27.33 -38.76 -0.26
C THR A 425 -26.98 -37.31 -0.39
N SER A 426 -27.19 -36.53 0.68
CA SER A 426 -26.85 -35.09 0.73
C SER A 426 -25.39 -34.87 1.08
N TYR A 427 -24.71 -34.05 0.29
CA TYR A 427 -23.30 -33.71 0.49
C TYR A 427 -23.09 -32.20 0.57
N THR A 428 -22.09 -31.79 1.38
CA THR A 428 -21.61 -30.41 1.50
C THR A 428 -20.10 -30.41 1.31
N PHE A 429 -19.57 -29.39 0.66
CA PHE A 429 -18.17 -29.30 0.30
C PHE A 429 -17.54 -28.10 0.95
N TYR A 430 -16.31 -28.27 1.44
CA TYR A 430 -15.43 -27.24 1.95
C TYR A 430 -14.12 -27.30 1.17
N VAL A 431 -13.46 -26.18 1.01
CA VAL A 431 -12.18 -26.11 0.30
C VAL A 431 -11.16 -25.39 1.18
N SER A 432 -9.93 -25.90 1.23
CA SER A 432 -8.79 -25.21 1.80
C SER A 432 -7.70 -25.03 0.73
N ALA A 433 -6.93 -23.94 0.83
CA ALA A 433 -5.77 -23.66 -0.03
C ALA A 433 -4.48 -24.07 0.65
N THR A 434 -3.49 -24.47 -0.12
CA THR A 434 -2.16 -24.87 0.35
C THR A 434 -1.10 -24.09 -0.42
N ASN A 435 -0.14 -23.52 0.29
CA ASN A 435 1.08 -22.92 -0.25
C ASN A 435 2.32 -23.66 0.30
N PRO A 436 3.56 -23.24 0.00
CA PRO A 436 4.78 -23.87 0.53
C PRO A 436 4.90 -23.86 2.06
N VAL A 437 4.20 -22.99 2.78
CA VAL A 437 4.19 -22.93 4.25
C VAL A 437 3.28 -23.99 4.85
N GLY A 438 2.12 -24.23 4.23
CA GLY A 438 1.15 -25.19 4.73
C GLY A 438 -0.25 -25.00 4.15
N THR A 439 -1.22 -25.70 4.75
CA THR A 439 -2.63 -25.65 4.37
C THR A 439 -3.38 -24.69 5.29
N GLY A 440 -4.08 -23.75 4.71
CA GLY A 440 -4.91 -22.78 5.39
C GLY A 440 -6.26 -23.34 5.87
N PRO A 441 -7.10 -22.50 6.50
CA PRO A 441 -8.41 -22.92 7.03
C PRO A 441 -9.39 -23.38 5.93
N LEU A 442 -10.46 -24.05 6.36
CA LEU A 442 -11.56 -24.43 5.49
C LEU A 442 -12.41 -23.19 5.12
N SER A 443 -12.88 -23.15 3.89
CA SER A 443 -13.88 -22.19 3.41
C SER A 443 -15.21 -22.28 4.17
N LEU A 444 -16.10 -21.33 3.92
CA LEU A 444 -17.53 -21.55 4.16
C LEU A 444 -18.02 -22.72 3.31
N PRO A 445 -19.05 -23.47 3.79
CA PRO A 445 -19.57 -24.61 3.06
C PRO A 445 -20.30 -24.21 1.77
N SER A 446 -20.24 -25.07 0.76
CA SER A 446 -21.18 -24.98 -0.36
C SER A 446 -22.65 -25.13 0.10
N THR A 447 -23.58 -24.73 -0.75
CA THR A 447 -24.94 -25.26 -0.62
C THR A 447 -24.93 -26.77 -0.71
N SER A 448 -25.82 -27.43 0.05
CA SER A 448 -25.94 -28.87 0.05
C SER A 448 -26.49 -29.37 -1.29
N VAL A 449 -25.90 -30.45 -1.85
CA VAL A 449 -26.35 -31.07 -3.10
C VAL A 449 -26.62 -32.57 -2.94
N ILE A 450 -27.52 -33.07 -3.74
CA ILE A 450 -27.89 -34.48 -3.76
C ILE A 450 -27.64 -35.05 -5.16
N PRO A 451 -26.58 -35.87 -5.37
CA PRO A 451 -26.37 -36.57 -6.61
C PRO A 451 -27.62 -37.44 -6.99
N SER A 452 -27.97 -37.44 -8.25
CA SER A 452 -29.11 -38.20 -8.74
C SER A 452 -28.73 -39.04 -9.94
N GLY A 453 -29.19 -40.29 -10.00
CA GLY A 453 -28.99 -41.16 -11.14
C GLY A 453 -29.66 -40.63 -12.41
N LEU A 454 -29.13 -40.98 -13.59
CA LEU A 454 -29.79 -40.69 -14.84
C LEU A 454 -31.18 -41.36 -14.84
N PHE A 455 -32.24 -40.57 -14.93
CA PHE A 455 -33.55 -41.09 -15.27
C PHE A 455 -33.43 -41.71 -16.69
N ARG A 456 -33.39 -43.07 -16.79
CA ARG A 456 -33.69 -43.68 -18.07
C ARG A 456 -35.22 -43.48 -18.28
N MET A 457 -35.58 -42.58 -19.18
CA MET A 457 -36.90 -42.65 -19.77
C MET A 457 -37.01 -44.02 -20.49
N ARG A 458 -37.95 -44.80 -20.03
CA ARG A 458 -38.40 -46.01 -20.75
C ARG A 458 -39.32 -45.61 -21.89
#